data_b4f4b0e9c9155c5e4c8ca3ea7e24611a
#
_entry.id   b4f4b0e9c9155c5e4c8ca3ea7e24611a
#
_cell.length_a   1.000
_cell.length_b   1.000
_cell.length_c   1.000
_cell.angle_alpha   90.00
_cell.angle_beta   90.00
_cell.angle_gamma   90.00
#
_symmetry.space_group_name_H-M   'P 1'
#
loop_
_entity.id
_entity.type
_entity.pdbx_description
1 polymer ?
#
loop_
_entity_poly.entity_id
_entity_poly.type
_entity_poly.pdbx_seq_one_letter_code
_entity_poly.pdbx_strand_id
1 'polypeptide(L)'
;MGIIADIALDPFTIHGHDGIIKNNKIANDETIAVLKKQALAYSEAGCDILAPSDMMDGRVGSIREELERNGMQDTVIMSYAAKYASSFYGPFRDAIKAQKLDEIKDKKTYQMNSTNSDEAMHEIALDLQEGADMVIIKPGMPYLDMVRLLKENFNI
;
A
#
# COMPACT_ATOMS: atom_id res chain seq x y z
N MET A 1 -11.17 20.73 -5.11
CA MET A 1 -10.74 19.99 -3.90
C MET A 1 -10.25 18.64 -4.39
N GLY A 2 -8.98 18.27 -4.14
CA GLY A 2 -8.44 16.98 -4.55
C GLY A 2 -8.94 15.84 -3.64
N ILE A 3 -9.17 14.67 -4.22
CA ILE A 3 -9.60 13.46 -3.51
C ILE A 3 -8.46 12.45 -3.55
N ILE A 4 -8.05 11.97 -2.37
CA ILE A 4 -7.11 10.86 -2.21
C ILE A 4 -7.91 9.64 -1.77
N ALA A 5 -7.80 8.55 -2.53
CA ALA A 5 -8.46 7.29 -2.19
C ALA A 5 -7.43 6.22 -1.81
N ASP A 6 -7.63 5.58 -0.67
CA ASP A 6 -6.85 4.42 -0.25
C ASP A 6 -7.22 3.21 -1.12
N ILE A 7 -6.23 2.57 -1.72
CA ILE A 7 -6.40 1.32 -2.47
C ILE A 7 -6.01 0.18 -1.55
N ALA A 8 -7.02 -0.47 -0.98
CA ALA A 8 -6.85 -1.49 0.05
C ALA A 8 -8.03 -2.45 0.10
N LEU A 9 -7.79 -3.69 0.49
CA LEU A 9 -8.83 -4.72 0.64
C LEU A 9 -9.25 -4.96 2.09
N ASP A 10 -8.47 -4.53 3.07
CA ASP A 10 -8.73 -4.79 4.49
C ASP A 10 -10.10 -4.28 4.98
N PRO A 11 -10.67 -3.14 4.51
CA PRO A 11 -12.01 -2.73 4.90
C PRO A 11 -13.11 -3.64 4.32
N PHE A 12 -12.81 -4.39 3.27
CA PHE A 12 -13.77 -5.23 2.54
C PHE A 12 -13.61 -6.72 2.84
N THR A 13 -12.61 -7.10 3.64
CA THR A 13 -12.38 -8.50 4.03
C THR A 13 -12.81 -8.73 5.47
N ILE A 14 -13.39 -9.89 5.75
CA ILE A 14 -13.81 -10.26 7.12
C ILE A 14 -12.63 -10.43 8.08
N HIS A 15 -11.46 -10.76 7.55
CA HIS A 15 -10.23 -11.01 8.31
C HIS A 15 -9.35 -9.76 8.48
N GLY A 16 -9.66 -8.63 7.82
CA GLY A 16 -8.92 -7.38 7.94
C GLY A 16 -7.48 -7.40 7.42
N HIS A 17 -7.09 -8.40 6.63
CA HIS A 17 -5.82 -8.40 5.90
C HIS A 17 -5.94 -7.61 4.60
N ASP A 18 -4.81 -7.00 4.19
CA ASP A 18 -4.75 -6.15 3.00
C ASP A 18 -4.77 -6.97 1.69
N GLY A 19 -4.66 -8.30 1.77
CA GLY A 19 -4.65 -9.19 0.62
C GLY A 19 -5.61 -10.37 0.72
N ILE A 20 -5.81 -11.04 -0.41
CA ILE A 20 -6.60 -12.27 -0.51
C ILE A 20 -5.85 -13.40 0.18
N ILE A 21 -6.54 -14.17 1.02
CA ILE A 21 -5.98 -15.35 1.66
C ILE A 21 -6.30 -16.60 0.84
N LYS A 22 -5.26 -17.37 0.52
CA LYS A 22 -5.35 -18.66 -0.18
C LYS A 22 -4.36 -19.63 0.44
N ASN A 23 -4.82 -20.81 0.83
CA ASN A 23 -3.98 -21.82 1.50
C ASN A 23 -3.23 -21.23 2.73
N ASN A 24 -3.90 -20.46 3.55
CA ASN A 24 -3.38 -19.79 4.76
C ASN A 24 -2.19 -18.84 4.49
N LYS A 25 -2.11 -18.29 3.28
CA LYS A 25 -1.11 -17.29 2.90
C LYS A 25 -1.77 -16.15 2.13
N ILE A 26 -1.17 -14.99 2.21
CA ILE A 26 -1.54 -13.87 1.33
C ILE A 26 -1.12 -14.23 -0.11
N ALA A 27 -2.09 -14.19 -1.01
CA ALA A 27 -1.89 -14.45 -2.43
C ALA A 27 -1.59 -13.13 -3.15
N ASN A 28 -0.32 -12.85 -3.43
CA ASN A 28 0.15 -11.60 -4.01
C ASN A 28 -0.54 -11.27 -5.33
N ASP A 29 -0.40 -12.12 -6.32
CA ASP A 29 -0.85 -11.84 -7.70
C ASP A 29 -2.37 -11.73 -7.80
N GLU A 30 -3.11 -12.58 -7.08
CA GLU A 30 -4.57 -12.50 -7.03
C GLU A 30 -5.03 -11.22 -6.32
N THR A 31 -4.29 -10.76 -5.32
CA THR A 31 -4.55 -9.49 -4.64
C THR A 31 -4.34 -8.32 -5.59
N ILE A 32 -3.21 -8.27 -6.29
CA ILE A 32 -2.91 -7.23 -7.30
C ILE A 32 -3.99 -7.16 -8.38
N ALA A 33 -4.47 -8.31 -8.86
CA ALA A 33 -5.52 -8.36 -9.86
C ALA A 33 -6.84 -7.69 -9.40
N VAL A 34 -7.12 -7.70 -8.10
CA VAL A 34 -8.28 -7.00 -7.52
C VAL A 34 -7.99 -5.52 -7.28
N LEU A 35 -6.79 -5.19 -6.76
CA LEU A 35 -6.37 -3.81 -6.53
C LEU A 35 -6.36 -2.98 -7.82
N LYS A 36 -5.94 -3.55 -8.94
CA LYS A 36 -6.02 -2.91 -10.27
C LYS A 36 -7.44 -2.48 -10.62
N LYS A 37 -8.42 -3.37 -10.40
CA LYS A 37 -9.84 -3.06 -10.66
C LYS A 37 -10.37 -1.98 -9.72
N GLN A 38 -9.97 -2.02 -8.46
CA GLN A 38 -10.34 -0.99 -7.48
C GLN A 38 -9.74 0.36 -7.87
N ALA A 39 -8.46 0.40 -8.24
CA ALA A 39 -7.76 1.59 -8.67
C ALA A 39 -8.42 2.23 -9.90
N LEU A 40 -8.72 1.43 -10.93
CA LEU A 40 -9.41 1.91 -12.13
C LEU A 40 -10.79 2.47 -11.80
N ALA A 41 -11.60 1.75 -11.02
CA ALA A 41 -12.94 2.20 -10.66
C ALA A 41 -12.93 3.53 -9.87
N TYR A 42 -11.93 3.73 -8.99
CA TYR A 42 -11.80 4.98 -8.24
C TYR A 42 -11.31 6.14 -9.13
N SER A 43 -10.39 5.87 -10.05
CA SER A 43 -9.95 6.86 -11.04
C SER A 43 -11.11 7.29 -11.96
N GLU A 44 -11.90 6.34 -12.49
CA GLU A 44 -13.11 6.61 -13.28
C GLU A 44 -14.16 7.40 -12.49
N ALA A 45 -14.24 7.19 -11.17
CA ALA A 45 -15.12 7.95 -10.28
C ALA A 45 -14.62 9.37 -9.99
N GLY A 46 -13.42 9.76 -10.46
CA GLY A 46 -12.85 11.09 -10.33
C GLY A 46 -11.93 11.28 -9.12
N CYS A 47 -11.31 10.22 -8.61
CA CYS A 47 -10.23 10.37 -7.64
C CYS A 47 -8.98 10.92 -8.32
N ASP A 48 -8.36 11.93 -7.69
CA ASP A 48 -7.14 12.58 -8.21
C ASP A 48 -5.89 11.78 -7.87
N ILE A 49 -5.87 11.14 -6.69
CA ILE A 49 -4.72 10.42 -6.15
C ILE A 49 -5.17 9.05 -5.63
N LEU A 50 -4.48 8.01 -6.03
CA LEU A 50 -4.66 6.65 -5.55
C LEU A 50 -3.50 6.26 -4.64
N ALA A 51 -3.80 5.77 -3.43
CA ALA A 51 -2.81 5.46 -2.42
C ALA A 51 -2.82 3.95 -2.06
N PRO A 52 -2.11 3.08 -2.83
CA PRO A 52 -2.04 1.66 -2.53
C PRO A 52 -1.32 1.40 -1.20
N SER A 53 -2.03 0.80 -0.24
CA SER A 53 -1.57 0.64 1.13
C SER A 53 -1.34 -0.81 1.56
N ASP A 54 -1.43 -1.75 0.64
CA ASP A 54 -1.44 -3.19 0.87
C ASP A 54 -0.06 -3.84 1.03
N MET A 55 1.00 -3.25 0.48
CA MET A 55 2.38 -3.76 0.45
C MET A 55 2.59 -5.04 -0.39
N MET A 56 1.73 -5.30 -1.37
CA MET A 56 1.97 -6.40 -2.33
C MET A 56 3.09 -6.02 -3.31
N ASP A 57 3.92 -7.00 -3.65
CA ASP A 57 5.05 -6.82 -4.55
C ASP A 57 4.58 -6.59 -6.00
N GLY A 58 5.10 -5.54 -6.67
CA GLY A 58 4.76 -5.18 -8.05
C GLY A 58 3.38 -4.51 -8.24
N ARG A 59 2.70 -4.11 -7.15
CA ARG A 59 1.36 -3.49 -7.21
C ARG A 59 1.35 -2.13 -7.88
N VAL A 60 2.38 -1.32 -7.63
CA VAL A 60 2.45 0.05 -8.17
C VAL A 60 2.55 0.00 -9.69
N GLY A 61 3.49 -0.78 -10.21
CA GLY A 61 3.66 -0.96 -11.67
C GLY A 61 2.41 -1.52 -12.34
N SER A 62 1.77 -2.51 -11.69
CA SER A 62 0.54 -3.10 -12.19
C SER A 62 -0.63 -2.11 -12.22
N ILE A 63 -0.79 -1.25 -11.21
CA ILE A 63 -1.81 -0.20 -11.17
C ILE A 63 -1.50 0.86 -12.22
N ARG A 64 -0.26 1.34 -12.33
CA ARG A 64 0.15 2.32 -13.34
C ARG A 64 -0.15 1.83 -14.74
N GLU A 65 0.24 0.60 -15.05
CA GLU A 65 -0.02 0.00 -16.36
C GLU A 65 -1.54 -0.06 -16.68
N GLU A 66 -2.37 -0.39 -15.70
CA GLU A 66 -3.82 -0.45 -15.87
C GLU A 66 -4.43 0.94 -16.13
N LEU A 67 -3.98 1.95 -15.37
CA LEU A 67 -4.40 3.35 -15.56
C LEU A 67 -4.02 3.87 -16.95
N GLU A 68 -2.78 3.65 -17.39
CA GLU A 68 -2.28 4.05 -18.70
C GLU A 68 -3.11 3.43 -19.84
N ARG A 69 -3.40 2.13 -19.76
CA ARG A 69 -4.22 1.41 -20.75
C ARG A 69 -5.63 1.96 -20.88
N ASN A 70 -6.17 2.54 -19.82
CA ASN A 70 -7.53 3.06 -19.78
C ASN A 70 -7.61 4.59 -19.92
N GLY A 71 -6.50 5.24 -20.30
CA GLY A 71 -6.48 6.69 -20.55
C GLY A 71 -6.50 7.55 -19.28
N MET A 72 -6.10 7.00 -18.12
CA MET A 72 -6.09 7.67 -16.82
C MET A 72 -4.66 8.10 -16.42
N GLN A 73 -3.90 8.65 -17.37
CA GLN A 73 -2.47 9.00 -17.19
C GLN A 73 -2.26 10.08 -16.11
N ASP A 74 -3.24 10.97 -15.95
CA ASP A 74 -3.16 12.09 -15.01
C ASP A 74 -3.46 11.69 -13.55
N THR A 75 -3.92 10.45 -13.31
CA THR A 75 -4.16 9.95 -11.96
C THR A 75 -2.85 9.70 -11.24
N VAL A 76 -2.65 10.41 -10.14
CA VAL A 76 -1.43 10.32 -9.31
C VAL A 76 -1.43 9.04 -8.49
N ILE A 77 -0.28 8.37 -8.38
CA ILE A 77 -0.08 7.24 -7.47
C ILE A 77 0.78 7.68 -6.28
N MET A 78 0.21 7.63 -5.08
CA MET A 78 0.90 7.88 -3.80
C MET A 78 1.08 6.56 -3.06
N SER A 79 2.20 5.86 -3.29
CA SER A 79 2.42 4.54 -2.72
C SER A 79 2.76 4.58 -1.23
N TYR A 80 2.19 3.67 -0.45
CA TYR A 80 2.70 3.34 0.88
C TYR A 80 3.96 2.47 0.72
N ALA A 81 5.05 3.10 0.32
CA ALA A 81 6.30 2.41 -0.03
C ALA A 81 7.04 1.84 1.19
N ALA A 82 6.86 2.43 2.37
CA ALA A 82 7.42 1.92 3.61
C ALA A 82 6.36 1.86 4.71
N LYS A 83 5.71 0.71 4.85
CA LYS A 83 4.66 0.46 5.86
C LYS A 83 5.16 -0.57 6.87
N TYR A 84 5.54 -0.09 8.06
CA TYR A 84 6.11 -0.93 9.12
C TYR A 84 5.05 -1.65 9.92
N ALA A 85 5.29 -2.90 10.28
CA ALA A 85 4.47 -3.61 11.25
C ALA A 85 4.52 -2.89 12.61
N SER A 86 3.38 -2.39 13.10
CA SER A 86 3.33 -1.52 14.26
C SER A 86 2.12 -1.78 15.15
N SER A 87 2.32 -1.64 16.46
CA SER A 87 1.23 -1.63 17.44
C SER A 87 0.38 -0.35 17.36
N PHE A 88 0.87 0.72 16.76
CA PHE A 88 0.10 1.95 16.49
C PHE A 88 -1.12 1.75 15.60
N TYR A 89 -1.24 0.61 14.91
CA TYR A 89 -2.43 0.26 14.12
C TYR A 89 -3.58 -0.34 14.96
N GLY A 90 -3.43 -0.46 16.29
CA GLY A 90 -4.47 -0.96 17.17
C GLY A 90 -5.81 -0.27 16.96
N PRO A 91 -5.90 1.07 17.10
CA PRO A 91 -7.16 1.81 16.92
C PRO A 91 -7.80 1.63 15.54
N PHE A 92 -6.99 1.53 14.49
CA PHE A 92 -7.49 1.28 13.14
C PHE A 92 -8.09 -0.13 13.01
N ARG A 93 -7.39 -1.15 13.53
CA ARG A 93 -7.91 -2.53 13.53
C ARG A 93 -9.23 -2.66 14.28
N ASP A 94 -9.36 -1.95 15.40
CA ASP A 94 -10.61 -1.91 16.16
C ASP A 94 -11.73 -1.22 15.38
N ALA A 95 -11.41 -0.16 14.63
CA ALA A 95 -12.38 0.58 13.82
C ALA A 95 -12.94 -0.25 12.66
N ILE A 96 -12.11 -1.02 11.96
CA ILE A 96 -12.57 -1.91 10.87
C ILE A 96 -13.21 -3.21 11.37
N LYS A 97 -13.24 -3.45 12.69
CA LYS A 97 -13.84 -4.64 13.32
C LYS A 97 -13.34 -5.96 12.73
N ALA A 98 -12.07 -6.02 12.36
CA ALA A 98 -11.45 -7.22 11.79
C ALA A 98 -11.60 -8.43 12.72
N GLN A 99 -12.12 -9.53 12.20
CA GLN A 99 -12.17 -10.79 12.93
C GLN A 99 -10.77 -11.42 12.96
N LYS A 100 -10.32 -11.83 14.15
CA LYS A 100 -9.08 -12.57 14.28
C LYS A 100 -9.31 -13.99 13.75
N LEU A 101 -8.73 -14.31 12.62
CA LEU A 101 -8.60 -15.69 12.17
C LEU A 101 -7.40 -16.33 12.84
N ASP A 102 -7.55 -17.56 13.34
CA ASP A 102 -6.48 -18.27 14.06
C ASP A 102 -5.25 -18.58 13.19
N GLU A 103 -5.39 -18.53 11.87
CA GLU A 103 -4.40 -19.01 10.91
C GLU A 103 -3.37 -17.94 10.50
N ILE A 104 -3.79 -16.67 10.37
CA ILE A 104 -2.88 -15.53 10.08
C ILE A 104 -3.04 -14.51 11.20
N LYS A 105 -2.09 -14.50 12.13
CA LYS A 105 -2.19 -13.75 13.40
C LYS A 105 -1.84 -12.27 13.28
N ASP A 106 -1.01 -11.91 12.31
CA ASP A 106 -0.50 -10.54 12.14
C ASP A 106 -0.17 -10.24 10.67
N LYS A 107 0.21 -9.00 10.39
CA LYS A 107 0.56 -8.51 9.05
C LYS A 107 2.07 -8.53 8.76
N LYS A 108 2.89 -9.14 9.62
CA LYS A 108 4.36 -9.13 9.50
C LYS A 108 4.90 -9.89 8.28
N THR A 109 4.06 -10.67 7.62
CA THR A 109 4.44 -11.40 6.40
C THR A 109 4.54 -10.49 5.17
N TYR A 110 3.98 -9.28 5.25
CA TYR A 110 3.99 -8.29 4.16
C TYR A 110 4.18 -6.83 4.62
N GLN A 111 4.10 -6.54 5.92
CA GLN A 111 4.51 -5.26 6.49
C GLN A 111 5.96 -5.35 6.97
N MET A 112 6.71 -4.26 6.80
CA MET A 112 8.15 -4.20 7.01
C MET A 112 8.56 -4.34 8.47
N ASN A 113 9.77 -4.84 8.68
CA ASN A 113 10.39 -4.89 9.99
C ASN A 113 10.89 -3.49 10.40
N SER A 114 10.54 -3.06 11.62
CA SER A 114 10.92 -1.74 12.16
C SER A 114 12.43 -1.53 12.39
N THR A 115 13.23 -2.59 12.29
CA THR A 115 14.68 -2.54 12.57
C THR A 115 15.54 -2.50 11.30
N ASN A 116 14.93 -2.46 10.12
CA ASN A 116 15.65 -2.48 8.84
C ASN A 116 15.28 -1.25 7.98
N SER A 117 16.16 -0.24 8.00
CA SER A 117 16.02 0.97 7.18
C SER A 117 16.38 0.74 5.72
N ASP A 118 17.30 -0.19 5.44
CA ASP A 118 17.78 -0.43 4.08
C ASP A 118 16.68 -1.05 3.21
N GLU A 119 15.85 -1.92 3.78
CA GLU A 119 14.67 -2.48 3.12
C GLU A 119 13.72 -1.35 2.67
N ALA A 120 13.46 -0.35 3.53
CA ALA A 120 12.58 0.76 3.18
C ALA A 120 13.13 1.56 1.99
N MET A 121 14.43 1.83 1.95
CA MET A 121 15.05 2.55 0.84
C MET A 121 14.99 1.75 -0.47
N HIS A 122 15.09 0.43 -0.38
CA HIS A 122 14.96 -0.47 -1.52
C HIS A 122 13.53 -0.48 -2.08
N GLU A 123 12.52 -0.65 -1.21
CA GLU A 123 11.11 -0.63 -1.56
C GLU A 123 10.67 0.71 -2.16
N ILE A 124 11.13 1.83 -1.58
CA ILE A 124 10.87 3.17 -2.14
C ILE A 124 11.44 3.30 -3.55
N ALA A 125 12.67 2.82 -3.77
CA ALA A 125 13.31 2.86 -5.09
C ALA A 125 12.53 2.04 -6.13
N LEU A 126 12.03 0.86 -5.74
CA LEU A 126 11.21 0.00 -6.60
C LEU A 126 9.88 0.67 -6.93
N ASP A 127 9.13 1.16 -5.94
CA ASP A 127 7.85 1.82 -6.16
C ASP A 127 7.97 3.06 -7.06
N LEU A 128 9.03 3.86 -6.91
CA LEU A 128 9.31 4.98 -7.80
C LEU A 128 9.64 4.53 -9.23
N GLN A 129 10.41 3.47 -9.38
CA GLN A 129 10.73 2.88 -10.69
C GLN A 129 9.48 2.29 -11.36
N GLU A 130 8.55 1.78 -10.60
CA GLU A 130 7.25 1.25 -11.04
C GLU A 130 6.24 2.34 -11.41
N GLY A 131 6.54 3.61 -11.14
CA GLY A 131 5.72 4.76 -11.53
C GLY A 131 4.89 5.37 -10.41
N ALA A 132 5.32 5.24 -9.15
CA ALA A 132 4.79 6.06 -8.06
C ALA A 132 5.24 7.52 -8.23
N ASP A 133 4.31 8.46 -8.11
CA ASP A 133 4.57 9.90 -8.16
C ASP A 133 4.93 10.46 -6.79
N MET A 134 4.39 9.82 -5.75
CA MET A 134 4.57 10.18 -4.34
C MET A 134 4.71 8.93 -3.49
N VAL A 135 5.34 9.06 -2.31
CA VAL A 135 5.50 7.95 -1.37
C VAL A 135 5.09 8.32 0.05
N ILE A 136 4.60 7.33 0.79
CA ILE A 136 4.21 7.44 2.19
C ILE A 136 5.07 6.51 3.03
N ILE A 137 5.58 7.03 4.15
CA ILE A 137 6.16 6.23 5.24
C ILE A 137 5.12 6.12 6.35
N LYS A 138 4.76 4.90 6.76
CA LYS A 138 3.72 4.66 7.76
C LYS A 138 4.16 3.64 8.82
N PRO A 139 3.91 3.93 10.12
CA PRO A 139 3.39 5.19 10.67
C PRO A 139 4.41 6.33 10.58
N GLY A 140 4.00 7.57 10.30
CA GLY A 140 4.92 8.67 10.01
C GLY A 140 5.71 9.15 11.23
N MET A 141 5.03 9.45 12.34
CA MET A 141 5.67 10.07 13.52
C MET A 141 6.82 9.26 14.15
N PRO A 142 6.76 7.92 14.27
CA PRO A 142 7.87 7.13 14.78
C PRO A 142 9.06 7.00 13.82
N TYR A 143 8.91 7.40 12.55
CA TYR A 143 9.88 7.18 11.47
C TYR A 143 10.24 8.49 10.72
N LEU A 144 10.36 9.62 11.47
CA LEU A 144 10.78 10.89 10.88
C LEU A 144 12.22 10.85 10.35
N ASP A 145 13.06 10.01 10.91
CA ASP A 145 14.40 9.68 10.42
C ASP A 145 14.33 9.09 9.00
N MET A 146 13.40 8.18 8.74
CA MET A 146 13.17 7.60 7.42
C MET A 146 12.64 8.62 6.42
N VAL A 147 11.75 9.54 6.85
CA VAL A 147 11.28 10.65 6.01
C VAL A 147 12.46 11.53 5.60
N ARG A 148 13.38 11.83 6.53
CA ARG A 148 14.58 12.59 6.23
C ARG A 148 15.50 11.84 5.27
N LEU A 149 15.79 10.57 5.55
CA LEU A 149 16.64 9.72 4.73
C LEU A 149 16.11 9.63 3.29
N LEU A 150 14.81 9.48 3.13
CA LEU A 150 14.14 9.50 1.82
C LEU A 150 14.40 10.82 1.09
N LYS A 151 14.15 11.96 1.74
CA LYS A 151 14.36 13.29 1.13
C LYS A 151 15.82 13.58 0.77
N GLU A 152 16.78 12.97 1.46
CA GLU A 152 18.22 13.12 1.17
C GLU A 152 18.66 12.24 -0.02
N ASN A 153 17.97 11.14 -0.32
CA ASN A 153 18.36 10.18 -1.34
C ASN A 153 17.49 10.20 -2.61
N PHE A 154 16.27 10.66 -2.52
CA PHE A 154 15.34 10.74 -3.65
C PHE A 154 14.85 12.18 -3.84
N ASN A 155 14.76 12.59 -5.08
CA ASN A 155 14.30 13.93 -5.44
C ASN A 155 12.78 13.97 -5.66
N ILE A 156 12.02 13.66 -4.58
CA ILE A 156 10.54 13.58 -4.55
C ILE A 156 9.96 14.38 -3.38
#